data_7d23992485ec2369bab1f563b1477ed1
#
_entry.id   7d23992485ec2369bab1f563b1477ed1
#
_cell.length_a   1.000
_cell.length_b   1.000
_cell.length_c   1.000
_cell.angle_alpha   90.00
_cell.angle_beta   90.00
_cell.angle_gamma   90.00
#
_symmetry.space_group_name_H-M   'P 1'
#
loop_
_entity.id
_entity.type
_entity.pdbx_description
1 polymer ?
#
loop_
_entity_poly.entity_id
_entity_poly.type
_entity_poly.pdbx_seq_one_letter_code
_entity_poly.pdbx_strand_id
1 'polypeptide(L)'
;MSCPPAEADRSRYTAAMSTSPHSPVPVALGSGSGTDEENRAFLQQRLGVFGGWVFVISGGFFLVGLVGSLAAPDQASLFSANNLFHALATLTVGAVWVVARGRPRAMPTLEWIDAASVTLACLFFGLMGGAMAPMMLDTGHDLTQGLTEAFLACIHTVITRAIAVPSITRRTVWISVAALAPLPLLVAPYTLRTAGLDLSLVVEFAFGMAAWVAAATTVAAVGSRIIFGLRTEAAKVKRLGQYTLEEKIGEGGMGWSTGHGTSCCGGRPPSSCCHPRRRVKRACGGSSVRCS
;
A
#
# COMPACT_ATOMS: atom_id res chain seq x y z
N MET A 1 -12.13 -48.21 56.28
CA MET A 1 -13.07 -47.42 55.46
C MET A 1 -12.21 -46.74 54.42
N SER A 2 -12.10 -47.36 53.25
CA SER A 2 -11.21 -46.93 52.15
C SER A 2 -12.08 -46.35 51.04
N CYS A 3 -11.82 -45.08 50.63
CA CYS A 3 -12.45 -44.49 49.48
C CYS A 3 -11.88 -45.05 48.19
N PRO A 4 -12.67 -45.39 47.19
CA PRO A 4 -12.19 -45.80 45.89
C PRO A 4 -11.72 -44.59 45.05
N PRO A 5 -10.76 -44.77 44.12
CA PRO A 5 -10.27 -43.69 43.26
C PRO A 5 -11.25 -43.34 42.15
N ALA A 6 -11.43 -42.05 41.93
CA ALA A 6 -12.22 -41.51 40.83
C ALA A 6 -11.41 -41.50 39.53
N GLU A 7 -11.41 -42.64 38.83
CA GLU A 7 -10.76 -42.80 37.54
C GLU A 7 -11.76 -43.37 36.52
N ALA A 8 -12.68 -42.55 36.05
CA ALA A 8 -13.51 -42.82 34.88
C ALA A 8 -14.32 -41.59 34.54
N ASP A 9 -13.82 -40.62 33.81
CA ASP A 9 -14.60 -39.85 32.80
C ASP A 9 -13.74 -38.89 31.94
N ARG A 10 -12.60 -39.33 31.44
CA ARG A 10 -11.83 -38.56 30.45
C ARG A 10 -12.18 -38.91 28.98
N SER A 11 -13.03 -39.91 28.78
CA SER A 11 -13.31 -40.43 27.42
C SER A 11 -14.49 -39.75 26.69
N ARG A 12 -15.23 -38.83 27.30
CA ARG A 12 -16.40 -38.23 26.69
C ARG A 12 -16.23 -36.79 26.17
N TYR A 13 -15.07 -36.18 26.37
CA TYR A 13 -14.83 -34.80 25.92
C TYR A 13 -14.12 -34.66 24.58
N THR A 14 -13.72 -35.74 23.93
CA THR A 14 -12.97 -35.68 22.66
C THR A 14 -13.80 -35.84 21.39
N ALA A 15 -15.13 -35.94 21.48
CA ALA A 15 -15.98 -36.25 20.32
C ALA A 15 -16.98 -35.15 19.92
N ALA A 16 -16.74 -33.89 20.28
CA ALA A 16 -17.65 -32.78 19.87
C ALA A 16 -16.90 -31.54 19.38
N MET A 17 -15.70 -31.69 18.81
CA MET A 17 -15.18 -30.64 17.93
C MET A 17 -15.72 -30.87 16.53
N SER A 18 -17.00 -30.64 16.35
CA SER A 18 -17.61 -30.43 15.05
C SER A 18 -16.93 -29.22 14.41
N THR A 19 -16.08 -29.50 13.44
CA THR A 19 -15.55 -28.53 12.49
C THR A 19 -16.70 -27.96 11.68
N SER A 20 -17.35 -26.92 12.20
CA SER A 20 -18.22 -26.06 11.41
C SER A 20 -17.33 -25.44 10.32
N PRO A 21 -17.59 -25.67 9.04
CA PRO A 21 -16.89 -24.98 7.97
C PRO A 21 -17.30 -23.50 8.10
N HIS A 22 -16.45 -22.69 8.72
CA HIS A 22 -16.56 -21.24 8.61
C HIS A 22 -16.38 -20.92 7.13
N SER A 23 -17.48 -20.87 6.41
CA SER A 23 -17.50 -20.21 5.11
C SER A 23 -16.90 -18.83 5.32
N PRO A 24 -15.83 -18.45 4.61
CA PRO A 24 -15.29 -17.10 4.69
C PRO A 24 -16.43 -16.17 4.25
N VAL A 25 -17.06 -15.50 5.22
CA VAL A 25 -17.98 -14.42 4.92
C VAL A 25 -17.20 -13.46 4.04
N PRO A 26 -17.64 -13.21 2.80
CA PRO A 26 -16.98 -12.22 1.96
C PRO A 26 -17.09 -10.90 2.72
N VAL A 27 -15.96 -10.47 3.28
CA VAL A 27 -15.84 -9.15 3.90
C VAL A 27 -16.06 -8.17 2.75
N ALA A 28 -17.27 -7.68 2.65
CA ALA A 28 -17.62 -6.62 1.71
C ALA A 28 -16.60 -5.50 1.90
N LEU A 29 -15.89 -5.15 0.86
CA LEU A 29 -14.80 -4.16 0.79
C LEU A 29 -15.22 -2.73 1.22
N GLY A 30 -16.44 -2.56 1.75
CA GLY A 30 -17.02 -1.30 2.20
C GLY A 30 -17.20 -1.13 3.70
N SER A 31 -16.96 -2.14 4.55
CA SER A 31 -17.22 -2.05 6.00
C SER A 31 -15.96 -1.78 6.84
N GLY A 32 -14.91 -1.25 6.26
CA GLY A 32 -13.74 -0.78 7.00
C GLY A 32 -14.02 0.54 7.69
N SER A 33 -14.19 0.51 8.91
CA SER A 33 -14.02 1.36 10.11
C SER A 33 -13.86 2.90 10.00
N GLY A 34 -13.78 3.51 8.87
CA GLY A 34 -13.76 4.96 8.66
C GLY A 34 -14.89 5.38 7.76
N THR A 35 -15.34 6.61 7.89
CA THR A 35 -16.25 7.21 6.91
C THR A 35 -15.51 7.29 5.57
N ASP A 36 -16.22 7.31 4.45
CA ASP A 36 -15.62 7.48 3.11
C ASP A 36 -14.72 8.72 3.06
N GLU A 37 -15.03 9.73 3.84
CA GLU A 37 -14.24 10.94 3.99
C GLU A 37 -12.89 10.69 4.67
N GLU A 38 -12.84 9.91 5.75
CA GLU A 38 -11.59 9.56 6.45
C GLU A 38 -10.67 8.72 5.55
N ASN A 39 -11.24 7.76 4.82
CA ASN A 39 -10.47 6.93 3.89
C ASN A 39 -9.89 7.76 2.73
N ARG A 40 -10.65 8.71 2.22
CA ARG A 40 -10.23 9.65 1.19
C ARG A 40 -9.10 10.57 1.70
N ALA A 41 -9.28 11.21 2.85
CA ALA A 41 -8.28 12.08 3.45
C ALA A 41 -6.97 11.32 3.72
N PHE A 42 -7.08 10.10 4.24
CA PHE A 42 -5.93 9.23 4.45
C PHE A 42 -5.19 8.89 3.16
N LEU A 43 -5.90 8.48 2.09
CA LEU A 43 -5.28 8.18 0.81
C LEU A 43 -4.58 9.41 0.25
N GLN A 44 -5.23 10.58 0.29
CA GLN A 44 -4.67 11.84 -0.19
C GLN A 44 -3.39 12.21 0.57
N GLN A 45 -3.39 12.10 1.90
CA GLN A 45 -2.21 12.33 2.72
C GLN A 45 -1.05 11.39 2.34
N ARG A 46 -1.35 10.10 2.14
CA ARG A 46 -0.33 9.11 1.80
C ARG A 46 0.26 9.30 0.41
N LEU A 47 -0.56 9.71 -0.56
CA LEU A 47 -0.07 10.14 -1.88
C LEU A 47 0.86 11.34 -1.77
N GLY A 48 0.54 12.31 -0.90
CA GLY A 48 1.43 13.44 -0.62
C GLY A 48 2.78 13.01 -0.05
N VAL A 49 2.80 12.07 0.90
CA VAL A 49 4.04 11.50 1.46
C VAL A 49 4.85 10.79 0.37
N PHE A 50 4.20 9.92 -0.41
CA PHE A 50 4.84 9.21 -1.52
C PHE A 50 5.45 10.19 -2.53
N GLY A 51 4.65 11.12 -3.06
CA GLY A 51 5.11 12.09 -4.04
C GLY A 51 6.26 12.97 -3.52
N GLY A 52 6.18 13.41 -2.24
CA GLY A 52 7.23 14.22 -1.61
C GLY A 52 8.55 13.45 -1.47
N TRP A 53 8.52 12.22 -0.99
CA TRP A 53 9.73 11.41 -0.83
C TRP A 53 10.40 11.11 -2.16
N VAL A 54 9.64 10.62 -3.16
CA VAL A 54 10.21 10.30 -4.47
C VAL A 54 10.70 11.58 -5.18
N PHE A 55 9.98 12.71 -5.03
CA PHE A 55 10.43 14.00 -5.56
C PHE A 55 11.77 14.45 -4.99
N VAL A 56 11.96 14.36 -3.66
CA VAL A 56 13.20 14.76 -3.01
C VAL A 56 14.37 13.87 -3.44
N ILE A 57 14.16 12.55 -3.48
CA ILE A 57 15.20 11.59 -3.87
C ILE A 57 15.54 11.77 -5.35
N SER A 58 14.54 11.74 -6.25
CA SER A 58 14.74 11.91 -7.69
C SER A 58 15.34 13.28 -8.04
N GLY A 59 14.84 14.35 -7.38
CA GLY A 59 15.37 15.69 -7.54
C GLY A 59 16.82 15.82 -7.08
N GLY A 60 17.19 15.14 -6.00
CA GLY A 60 18.58 15.05 -5.54
C GLY A 60 19.50 14.42 -6.60
N PHE A 61 19.11 13.26 -7.15
CA PHE A 61 19.86 12.61 -8.23
C PHE A 61 19.89 13.46 -9.50
N PHE A 62 18.80 14.13 -9.84
CA PHE A 62 18.74 15.06 -10.98
C PHE A 62 19.75 16.21 -10.81
N LEU A 63 19.80 16.82 -9.62
CA LEU A 63 20.76 17.90 -9.32
C LEU A 63 22.20 17.42 -9.40
N VAL A 64 22.51 16.22 -8.90
CA VAL A 64 23.84 15.63 -9.02
C VAL A 64 24.22 15.43 -10.49
N GLY A 65 23.31 14.88 -11.30
CA GLY A 65 23.52 14.73 -12.75
C GLY A 65 23.71 16.07 -13.46
N LEU A 66 22.95 17.11 -13.08
CA LEU A 66 23.09 18.45 -13.64
C LEU A 66 24.44 19.08 -13.30
N VAL A 67 24.90 18.95 -12.05
CA VAL A 67 26.25 19.41 -11.65
C VAL A 67 27.33 18.67 -12.42
N GLY A 68 27.18 17.35 -12.62
CA GLY A 68 28.09 16.56 -13.46
C GLY A 68 28.15 17.07 -14.91
N SER A 69 26.99 17.37 -15.51
CA SER A 69 26.92 17.94 -16.86
C SER A 69 27.56 19.33 -16.97
N LEU A 70 27.47 20.14 -15.92
CA LEU A 70 28.14 21.45 -15.87
C LEU A 70 29.66 21.34 -15.69
N ALA A 71 30.13 20.31 -14.96
CA ALA A 71 31.55 20.08 -14.73
C ALA A 71 32.30 19.51 -15.97
N ALA A 72 31.57 18.82 -16.86
CA ALA A 72 32.09 18.23 -18.08
C ALA A 72 31.23 18.59 -19.32
N PRO A 73 31.21 19.87 -19.72
CA PRO A 73 30.28 20.38 -20.76
C PRO A 73 30.54 19.74 -22.14
N ASP A 74 31.73 19.26 -22.38
CA ASP A 74 32.12 18.60 -23.65
C ASP A 74 31.48 17.20 -23.79
N GLN A 75 31.06 16.60 -22.68
CA GLN A 75 30.48 15.25 -22.64
C GLN A 75 28.99 15.21 -22.55
N ALA A 76 28.35 16.25 -21.99
CA ALA A 76 26.87 16.26 -21.78
C ALA A 76 26.29 17.66 -21.95
N SER A 77 25.25 17.78 -22.80
CA SER A 77 24.45 18.98 -22.87
C SER A 77 23.42 19.04 -21.73
N LEU A 78 23.24 20.20 -21.12
CA LEU A 78 22.18 20.45 -20.12
C LEU A 78 20.79 20.10 -20.65
N PHE A 79 20.56 20.29 -21.95
CA PHE A 79 19.30 19.96 -22.64
C PHE A 79 19.33 18.59 -23.31
N SER A 80 20.13 17.66 -22.80
CA SER A 80 20.12 16.29 -23.31
C SER A 80 18.76 15.62 -23.06
N ALA A 81 18.40 14.69 -23.94
CA ALA A 81 17.15 13.92 -23.78
C ALA A 81 17.09 13.19 -22.43
N ASN A 82 18.22 12.71 -21.93
CA ASN A 82 18.36 12.12 -20.61
C ASN A 82 17.91 13.09 -19.50
N ASN A 83 18.47 14.29 -19.46
CA ASN A 83 18.12 15.31 -18.46
C ASN A 83 16.65 15.72 -18.56
N LEU A 84 16.12 15.84 -19.78
CA LEU A 84 14.71 16.13 -20.00
C LEU A 84 13.79 15.06 -19.42
N PHE A 85 14.04 13.78 -19.72
CA PHE A 85 13.20 12.70 -19.21
C PHE A 85 13.34 12.55 -17.69
N HIS A 86 14.53 12.75 -17.10
CA HIS A 86 14.69 12.78 -15.65
C HIS A 86 13.90 13.93 -15.02
N ALA A 87 13.95 15.12 -15.59
CA ALA A 87 13.14 16.26 -15.13
C ALA A 87 11.65 15.96 -15.20
N LEU A 88 11.17 15.37 -16.31
CA LEU A 88 9.76 14.99 -16.47
C LEU A 88 9.32 13.95 -15.43
N ALA A 89 10.14 12.94 -15.16
CA ALA A 89 9.88 11.96 -14.10
C ALA A 89 9.76 12.63 -12.72
N THR A 90 10.73 13.48 -12.40
CA THR A 90 10.77 14.22 -11.13
C THR A 90 9.58 15.16 -10.99
N LEU A 91 9.24 15.91 -12.03
CA LEU A 91 8.08 16.81 -12.04
C LEU A 91 6.77 16.04 -11.91
N THR A 92 6.66 14.84 -12.49
CA THR A 92 5.46 14.00 -12.36
C THR A 92 5.18 13.66 -10.91
N VAL A 93 6.18 13.21 -10.15
CA VAL A 93 6.00 12.88 -8.72
C VAL A 93 5.88 14.13 -7.86
N GLY A 94 6.53 15.24 -8.23
CA GLY A 94 6.37 16.54 -7.60
C GLY A 94 4.94 17.09 -7.75
N ALA A 95 4.33 16.89 -8.91
CA ALA A 95 2.94 17.26 -9.16
C ALA A 95 1.97 16.50 -8.25
N VAL A 96 2.22 15.19 -7.98
CA VAL A 96 1.44 14.41 -7.01
C VAL A 96 1.53 15.03 -5.62
N TRP A 97 2.74 15.41 -5.18
CA TRP A 97 2.96 16.06 -3.89
C TRP A 97 2.17 17.38 -3.74
N VAL A 98 2.20 18.23 -4.77
CA VAL A 98 1.46 19.50 -4.78
C VAL A 98 -0.05 19.25 -4.80
N VAL A 99 -0.52 18.36 -5.68
CA VAL A 99 -1.93 18.02 -5.84
C VAL A 99 -2.52 17.40 -4.57
N ALA A 100 -1.75 16.55 -3.89
CA ALA A 100 -2.18 15.91 -2.66
C ALA A 100 -2.25 16.87 -1.46
N ARG A 101 -1.56 18.00 -1.49
CA ARG A 101 -1.64 19.08 -0.48
C ARG A 101 -2.78 20.06 -0.72
N GLY A 102 -3.38 20.00 -1.91
CA GLY A 102 -4.47 20.89 -2.32
C GLY A 102 -5.82 20.50 -1.72
N ARG A 103 -6.89 20.95 -2.40
CA ARG A 103 -8.28 20.67 -1.99
C ARG A 103 -8.58 19.16 -1.93
N PRO A 104 -9.52 18.74 -1.05
CA PRO A 104 -10.00 17.36 -1.01
C PRO A 104 -10.51 16.90 -2.38
N ARG A 105 -10.07 15.72 -2.83
CA ARG A 105 -10.43 15.15 -4.14
C ARG A 105 -11.25 13.88 -3.98
N ALA A 106 -12.07 13.57 -4.99
CA ALA A 106 -12.86 12.35 -5.00
C ALA A 106 -11.95 11.09 -5.00
N MET A 107 -12.41 10.03 -4.38
CA MET A 107 -11.67 8.75 -4.26
C MET A 107 -11.20 8.21 -5.62
N PRO A 108 -12.05 8.14 -6.69
CA PRO A 108 -11.62 7.67 -8.00
C PRO A 108 -10.50 8.52 -8.59
N THR A 109 -10.57 9.85 -8.40
CA THR A 109 -9.52 10.78 -8.88
C THR A 109 -8.17 10.50 -8.21
N LEU A 110 -8.16 10.27 -6.88
CA LEU A 110 -6.95 9.93 -6.15
C LEU A 110 -6.38 8.59 -6.62
N GLU A 111 -7.24 7.64 -6.91
CA GLU A 111 -6.86 6.34 -7.45
C GLU A 111 -6.23 6.41 -8.83
N TRP A 112 -6.76 7.27 -9.70
CA TRP A 112 -6.18 7.53 -11.02
C TRP A 112 -4.86 8.28 -10.92
N ILE A 113 -4.75 9.29 -10.05
CA ILE A 113 -3.50 10.01 -9.79
C ILE A 113 -2.41 9.04 -9.33
N ASP A 114 -2.72 8.14 -8.41
CA ASP A 114 -1.80 7.10 -7.91
C ASP A 114 -1.28 6.23 -9.07
N ALA A 115 -2.17 5.63 -9.84
CA ALA A 115 -1.78 4.72 -10.91
C ALA A 115 -1.04 5.44 -12.05
N ALA A 116 -1.58 6.56 -12.53
CA ALA A 116 -1.02 7.30 -13.64
C ALA A 116 0.36 7.89 -13.31
N SER A 117 0.54 8.45 -12.11
CA SER A 117 1.81 9.06 -11.73
C SER A 117 2.95 8.06 -11.63
N VAL A 118 2.70 6.89 -11.04
CA VAL A 118 3.72 5.83 -10.92
C VAL A 118 4.10 5.30 -12.31
N THR A 119 3.09 5.03 -13.16
CA THR A 119 3.32 4.52 -14.52
C THR A 119 4.07 5.54 -15.37
N LEU A 120 3.67 6.82 -15.32
CA LEU A 120 4.33 7.89 -16.07
C LEU A 120 5.77 8.14 -15.58
N ALA A 121 5.99 8.19 -14.28
CA ALA A 121 7.33 8.37 -13.72
C ALA A 121 8.26 7.23 -14.15
N CYS A 122 7.82 5.97 -14.04
CA CYS A 122 8.59 4.82 -14.49
C CYS A 122 8.82 4.83 -16.02
N LEU A 123 7.85 5.27 -16.81
CA LEU A 123 8.03 5.43 -18.25
C LEU A 123 9.12 6.46 -18.56
N PHE A 124 9.09 7.63 -17.91
CA PHE A 124 10.11 8.66 -18.11
C PHE A 124 11.49 8.22 -17.61
N PHE A 125 11.60 7.51 -16.49
CA PHE A 125 12.87 6.90 -16.07
C PHE A 125 13.37 5.87 -17.10
N GLY A 126 12.48 5.06 -17.66
CA GLY A 126 12.84 4.12 -18.73
C GLY A 126 13.39 4.83 -19.96
N LEU A 127 12.69 5.87 -20.44
CA LEU A 127 13.12 6.69 -21.57
C LEU A 127 14.45 7.42 -21.28
N MET A 128 14.67 7.85 -20.03
CA MET A 128 15.93 8.39 -19.57
C MET A 128 17.08 7.39 -19.79
N GLY A 129 16.91 6.14 -19.30
CA GLY A 129 17.91 5.10 -19.49
C GLY A 129 18.17 4.76 -20.95
N GLY A 130 17.13 4.73 -21.77
CA GLY A 130 17.26 4.55 -23.22
C GLY A 130 18.02 5.69 -23.91
N ALA A 131 17.79 6.93 -23.48
CA ALA A 131 18.48 8.09 -24.01
C ALA A 131 19.97 8.19 -23.60
N MET A 132 20.38 7.49 -22.56
CA MET A 132 21.79 7.39 -22.15
C MET A 132 22.61 6.45 -23.05
N ALA A 133 21.99 5.49 -23.71
CA ALA A 133 22.69 4.45 -24.46
C ALA A 133 23.65 4.97 -25.55
N PRO A 134 23.29 5.94 -26.40
CA PRO A 134 24.23 6.48 -27.40
C PRO A 134 25.44 7.10 -26.74
N MET A 135 25.27 7.85 -25.66
CA MET A 135 26.38 8.48 -24.93
C MET A 135 27.34 7.45 -24.31
N MET A 136 26.79 6.33 -23.81
CA MET A 136 27.61 5.24 -23.25
C MET A 136 28.46 4.55 -24.34
N LEU A 137 27.90 4.36 -25.53
CA LEU A 137 28.67 3.83 -26.69
C LEU A 137 29.82 4.72 -27.05
N ASP A 138 29.61 6.04 -27.14
CA ASP A 138 30.67 7.01 -27.54
C ASP A 138 31.80 7.08 -26.50
N THR A 139 31.49 6.85 -25.23
CA THR A 139 32.47 6.90 -24.12
C THR A 139 33.09 5.56 -23.77
N GLY A 140 32.72 4.47 -24.47
CA GLY A 140 33.22 3.12 -24.21
C GLY A 140 32.71 2.48 -22.91
N HIS A 141 31.62 3.00 -22.36
CA HIS A 141 30.97 2.46 -21.17
C HIS A 141 29.96 1.36 -21.53
N ASP A 142 29.56 0.57 -20.52
CA ASP A 142 28.61 -0.49 -20.73
C ASP A 142 27.22 0.10 -21.05
N LEU A 143 26.70 -0.27 -22.20
CA LEU A 143 25.38 0.11 -22.70
C LEU A 143 24.23 -0.23 -21.74
N THR A 144 24.39 -1.27 -20.94
CA THR A 144 23.38 -1.73 -19.99
C THR A 144 23.31 -0.87 -18.74
N GLN A 145 24.32 -0.04 -18.46
CA GLN A 145 24.38 0.78 -17.25
C GLN A 145 23.19 1.74 -17.15
N GLY A 146 22.92 2.52 -18.18
CA GLY A 146 21.83 3.50 -18.19
C GLY A 146 20.45 2.83 -18.02
N LEU A 147 20.24 1.67 -18.66
CA LEU A 147 19.01 0.89 -18.49
C LEU A 147 18.88 0.32 -17.07
N THR A 148 20.00 -0.09 -16.46
CA THR A 148 20.01 -0.63 -15.10
C THR A 148 19.71 0.47 -14.08
N GLU A 149 20.29 1.66 -14.22
CA GLU A 149 20.02 2.82 -13.36
C GLU A 149 18.55 3.24 -13.46
N ALA A 150 17.99 3.32 -14.66
CA ALA A 150 16.58 3.60 -14.88
C ALA A 150 15.67 2.55 -14.24
N PHE A 151 16.06 1.29 -14.34
CA PHE A 151 15.33 0.20 -13.74
C PHE A 151 15.33 0.25 -12.22
N LEU A 152 16.46 0.56 -11.60
CA LEU A 152 16.56 0.77 -10.16
C LEU A 152 15.67 1.94 -9.69
N ALA A 153 15.63 3.05 -10.44
CA ALA A 153 14.74 4.17 -10.17
C ALA A 153 13.26 3.74 -10.22
N CYS A 154 12.88 2.92 -11.20
CA CYS A 154 11.53 2.38 -11.32
C CYS A 154 11.17 1.44 -10.16
N ILE A 155 12.07 0.51 -9.79
CA ILE A 155 11.89 -0.38 -8.64
C ILE A 155 11.72 0.42 -7.36
N HIS A 156 12.60 1.40 -7.12
CA HIS A 156 12.51 2.28 -5.95
C HIS A 156 11.14 2.99 -5.89
N THR A 157 10.69 3.54 -7.01
CA THR A 157 9.39 4.23 -7.10
C THR A 157 8.23 3.29 -6.75
N VAL A 158 8.22 2.08 -7.30
CA VAL A 158 7.15 1.09 -7.06
C VAL A 158 7.14 0.59 -5.61
N ILE A 159 8.31 0.28 -5.04
CA ILE A 159 8.42 -0.18 -3.64
C ILE A 159 8.02 0.94 -2.68
N THR A 160 8.53 2.17 -2.89
CA THR A 160 8.17 3.32 -2.07
C THR A 160 6.66 3.58 -2.11
N ARG A 161 6.04 3.47 -3.29
CA ARG A 161 4.59 3.56 -3.43
C ARG A 161 3.87 2.45 -2.66
N ALA A 162 4.32 1.20 -2.75
CA ALA A 162 3.68 0.06 -2.07
C ALA A 162 3.71 0.21 -0.54
N ILE A 163 4.76 0.84 0.01
CA ILE A 163 4.91 1.12 1.44
C ILE A 163 4.10 2.35 1.85
N ALA A 164 4.20 3.44 1.09
CA ALA A 164 3.59 4.71 1.44
C ALA A 164 2.07 4.73 1.23
N VAL A 165 1.57 4.07 0.17
CA VAL A 165 0.17 4.07 -0.25
C VAL A 165 -0.43 2.67 -0.05
N PRO A 166 -0.95 2.33 1.15
CA PRO A 166 -1.55 1.03 1.41
C PRO A 166 -2.74 0.79 0.48
N SER A 167 -2.69 -0.27 -0.26
CA SER A 167 -3.75 -0.68 -1.17
C SER A 167 -3.94 -2.19 -1.15
N ILE A 168 -5.06 -2.67 -1.68
CA ILE A 168 -5.28 -4.11 -1.84
C ILE A 168 -4.21 -4.70 -2.75
N THR A 169 -3.74 -5.90 -2.43
CA THR A 169 -2.66 -6.59 -3.15
C THR A 169 -2.87 -6.62 -4.66
N ARG A 170 -4.09 -6.93 -5.12
CA ARG A 170 -4.43 -6.97 -6.55
C ARG A 170 -4.15 -5.64 -7.26
N ARG A 171 -4.52 -4.52 -6.65
CA ARG A 171 -4.26 -3.19 -7.20
C ARG A 171 -2.77 -2.88 -7.26
N THR A 172 -2.02 -3.22 -6.19
CA THR A 172 -0.57 -3.05 -6.17
C THR A 172 0.09 -3.83 -7.29
N VAL A 173 -0.29 -5.09 -7.51
CA VAL A 173 0.24 -5.92 -8.61
C VAL A 173 -0.02 -5.25 -9.97
N TRP A 174 -1.25 -4.84 -10.25
CA TRP A 174 -1.58 -4.21 -11.55
C TRP A 174 -0.79 -2.92 -11.79
N ILE A 175 -0.69 -2.05 -10.79
CA ILE A 175 0.07 -0.80 -10.91
C ILE A 175 1.57 -1.10 -11.10
N SER A 176 2.12 -2.06 -10.34
CA SER A 176 3.54 -2.44 -10.46
C SER A 176 3.85 -3.03 -11.84
N VAL A 177 3.01 -3.91 -12.35
CA VAL A 177 3.18 -4.49 -13.69
C VAL A 177 3.05 -3.40 -14.76
N ALA A 178 2.02 -2.56 -14.70
CA ALA A 178 1.84 -1.48 -15.66
C ALA A 178 3.02 -0.48 -15.67
N ALA A 179 3.62 -0.22 -14.52
CA ALA A 179 4.76 0.70 -14.39
C ALA A 179 6.08 0.08 -14.85
N LEU A 180 6.33 -1.20 -14.57
CA LEU A 180 7.62 -1.84 -14.81
C LEU A 180 7.70 -2.59 -16.13
N ALA A 181 6.62 -3.17 -16.64
CA ALA A 181 6.61 -3.99 -17.86
C ALA A 181 7.06 -3.25 -19.13
N PRO A 182 6.80 -1.95 -19.33
CA PRO A 182 7.29 -1.25 -20.52
C PRO A 182 8.81 -1.28 -20.66
N LEU A 183 9.56 -1.40 -19.57
CA LEU A 183 11.02 -1.39 -19.60
C LEU A 183 11.59 -2.63 -20.32
N PRO A 184 11.34 -3.87 -19.85
CA PRO A 184 11.84 -5.07 -20.52
C PRO A 184 11.16 -5.36 -21.87
N LEU A 185 9.91 -4.90 -22.06
CA LEU A 185 9.15 -5.26 -23.25
C LEU A 185 9.35 -4.29 -24.43
N LEU A 186 9.61 -3.01 -24.14
CA LEU A 186 9.67 -1.98 -25.16
C LEU A 186 11.00 -1.21 -25.13
N VAL A 187 11.33 -0.61 -23.99
CA VAL A 187 12.47 0.34 -23.92
C VAL A 187 13.79 -0.39 -24.10
N ALA A 188 14.08 -1.42 -23.32
CA ALA A 188 15.34 -2.13 -23.40
C ALA A 188 15.55 -2.82 -24.77
N PRO A 189 14.58 -3.59 -25.32
CA PRO A 189 14.74 -4.19 -26.64
C PRO A 189 14.94 -3.16 -27.75
N TYR A 190 14.18 -2.07 -27.74
CA TYR A 190 14.34 -0.98 -28.71
C TYR A 190 15.73 -0.37 -28.64
N THR A 191 16.17 0.02 -27.44
CA THR A 191 17.46 0.66 -27.21
C THR A 191 18.63 -0.24 -27.61
N LEU A 192 18.64 -1.49 -27.18
CA LEU A 192 19.72 -2.43 -27.46
C LEU A 192 19.78 -2.82 -28.95
N ARG A 193 18.61 -2.93 -29.61
CA ARG A 193 18.55 -3.19 -31.06
C ARG A 193 19.06 -2.02 -31.88
N THR A 194 18.68 -0.80 -31.51
CA THR A 194 19.18 0.43 -32.18
C THR A 194 20.68 0.64 -31.98
N ALA A 195 21.21 0.13 -30.87
CA ALA A 195 22.66 0.10 -30.61
C ALA A 195 23.42 -1.03 -31.37
N GLY A 196 22.73 -1.86 -32.14
CA GLY A 196 23.33 -2.89 -32.98
C GLY A 196 23.60 -4.23 -32.28
N LEU A 197 23.07 -4.46 -31.09
CA LEU A 197 23.23 -5.74 -30.40
C LEU A 197 22.46 -6.87 -31.09
N ASP A 198 23.01 -8.07 -31.02
CA ASP A 198 22.37 -9.27 -31.54
C ASP A 198 21.06 -9.58 -30.79
N LEU A 199 20.10 -10.14 -31.51
CA LEU A 199 18.78 -10.44 -30.95
C LEU A 199 18.85 -11.37 -29.73
N SER A 200 19.79 -12.33 -29.72
CA SER A 200 20.00 -13.25 -28.60
C SER A 200 20.34 -12.52 -27.31
N LEU A 201 21.26 -11.56 -27.35
CA LEU A 201 21.67 -10.75 -26.20
C LEU A 201 20.53 -9.82 -25.74
N VAL A 202 19.78 -9.26 -26.69
CA VAL A 202 18.61 -8.42 -26.36
C VAL A 202 17.54 -9.23 -25.65
N VAL A 203 17.25 -10.45 -26.10
CA VAL A 203 16.27 -11.34 -25.47
C VAL A 203 16.74 -11.79 -24.09
N GLU A 204 18.01 -12.16 -23.95
CA GLU A 204 18.58 -12.54 -22.64
C GLU A 204 18.47 -11.41 -21.63
N PHE A 205 18.87 -10.18 -22.02
CA PHE A 205 18.77 -9.00 -21.15
C PHE A 205 17.32 -8.67 -20.79
N ALA A 206 16.41 -8.67 -21.76
CA ALA A 206 14.98 -8.41 -21.52
C ALA A 206 14.36 -9.47 -20.61
N PHE A 207 14.74 -10.74 -20.75
CA PHE A 207 14.29 -11.82 -19.88
C PHE A 207 14.82 -11.65 -18.45
N GLY A 208 16.09 -11.30 -18.29
CA GLY A 208 16.67 -10.98 -16.99
C GLY A 208 15.93 -9.83 -16.30
N MET A 209 15.66 -8.73 -17.03
CA MET A 209 14.86 -7.63 -16.51
C MET A 209 13.43 -8.04 -16.14
N ALA A 210 12.78 -8.88 -16.94
CA ALA A 210 11.43 -9.38 -16.65
C ALA A 210 11.38 -10.22 -15.37
N ALA A 211 12.42 -11.02 -15.09
CA ALA A 211 12.56 -11.74 -13.83
C ALA A 211 12.65 -10.78 -12.62
N TRP A 212 13.41 -9.71 -12.75
CA TRP A 212 13.48 -8.67 -11.72
C TRP A 212 12.17 -7.89 -11.56
N VAL A 213 11.43 -7.64 -12.64
CA VAL A 213 10.07 -7.06 -12.58
C VAL A 213 9.14 -7.96 -11.76
N ALA A 214 9.18 -9.27 -12.00
CA ALA A 214 8.40 -10.23 -11.23
C ALA A 214 8.78 -10.22 -9.74
N ALA A 215 10.09 -10.21 -9.43
CA ALA A 215 10.58 -10.12 -8.07
C ALA A 215 10.15 -8.82 -7.37
N ALA A 216 10.35 -7.67 -8.01
CA ALA A 216 9.96 -6.36 -7.46
C ALA A 216 8.45 -6.26 -7.25
N THR A 217 7.65 -6.75 -8.19
CA THR A 217 6.19 -6.81 -8.07
C THR A 217 5.76 -7.69 -6.89
N THR A 218 6.42 -8.83 -6.71
CA THR A 218 6.16 -9.73 -5.58
C THR A 218 6.47 -9.06 -4.24
N VAL A 219 7.63 -8.42 -4.12
CA VAL A 219 8.01 -7.67 -2.91
C VAL A 219 7.02 -6.55 -2.62
N ALA A 220 6.62 -5.78 -3.63
CA ALA A 220 5.62 -4.72 -3.49
C ALA A 220 4.26 -5.27 -3.05
N ALA A 221 3.83 -6.40 -3.62
CA ALA A 221 2.56 -7.06 -3.30
C ALA A 221 2.54 -7.60 -1.86
N VAL A 222 3.62 -8.28 -1.44
CA VAL A 222 3.77 -8.81 -0.07
C VAL A 222 3.83 -7.66 0.94
N GLY A 223 4.65 -6.64 0.69
CA GLY A 223 4.74 -5.45 1.54
C GLY A 223 3.38 -4.75 1.70
N SER A 224 2.68 -4.52 0.59
CA SER A 224 1.33 -3.94 0.60
C SER A 224 0.33 -4.79 1.40
N ARG A 225 0.38 -6.14 1.26
CA ARG A 225 -0.48 -7.05 2.02
C ARG A 225 -0.24 -6.98 3.53
N ILE A 226 1.04 -6.95 3.94
CA ILE A 226 1.42 -6.86 5.36
C ILE A 226 0.94 -5.53 5.94
N ILE A 227 1.25 -4.41 5.28
CA ILE A 227 0.88 -3.07 5.75
C ILE A 227 -0.63 -2.90 5.83
N PHE A 228 -1.36 -3.39 4.82
CA PHE A 228 -2.82 -3.36 4.81
C PHE A 228 -3.43 -4.22 5.92
N GLY A 229 -2.87 -5.42 6.18
CA GLY A 229 -3.25 -6.29 7.28
C GLY A 229 -3.07 -5.63 8.65
N LEU A 230 -1.88 -5.12 8.92
CA LEU A 230 -1.56 -4.42 10.18
C LEU A 230 -2.48 -3.21 10.41
N ARG A 231 -2.79 -2.45 9.35
CA ARG A 231 -3.73 -1.33 9.43
C ARG A 231 -5.13 -1.80 9.84
N THR A 232 -5.60 -2.88 9.25
CA THR A 232 -6.93 -3.44 9.55
C THR A 232 -7.02 -3.92 11.00
N GLU A 233 -5.97 -4.56 11.49
CA GLU A 233 -5.90 -5.00 12.89
C GLU A 233 -5.84 -3.80 13.86
N ALA A 234 -4.99 -2.80 13.58
CA ALA A 234 -4.92 -1.59 14.39
C ALA A 234 -6.27 -0.84 14.46
N ALA A 235 -7.01 -0.82 13.34
CA ALA A 235 -8.34 -0.24 13.32
C ALA A 235 -9.35 -1.02 14.17
N LYS A 236 -9.25 -2.36 14.22
CA LYS A 236 -10.08 -3.20 15.10
C LYS A 236 -9.77 -2.94 16.58
N VAL A 237 -8.48 -2.90 16.94
CA VAL A 237 -8.05 -2.61 18.32
C VAL A 237 -8.53 -1.22 18.78
N LYS A 238 -8.43 -0.21 17.92
CA LYS A 238 -8.92 1.15 18.23
C LYS A 238 -10.42 1.16 18.50
N ARG A 239 -11.21 0.37 17.78
CA ARG A 239 -12.65 0.23 18.04
C ARG A 239 -12.94 -0.46 19.37
N LEU A 240 -12.21 -1.54 19.68
CA LEU A 240 -12.35 -2.26 20.95
C LEU A 240 -11.90 -1.39 22.13
N GLY A 241 -10.85 -0.57 21.96
CA GLY A 241 -10.37 0.33 23.00
C GLY A 241 -11.32 1.48 23.38
N GLN A 242 -12.39 1.70 22.61
CA GLN A 242 -13.46 2.64 22.98
C GLN A 242 -14.50 2.01 23.93
N TYR A 243 -14.45 0.69 24.13
CA TYR A 243 -15.31 -0.03 25.06
C TYR A 243 -14.47 -0.60 26.19
N THR A 244 -14.68 -0.11 27.40
CA THR A 244 -14.10 -0.72 28.59
C THR A 244 -15.00 -1.87 28.99
N LEU A 245 -14.47 -3.09 29.08
CA LEU A 245 -15.16 -4.24 29.63
C LEU A 245 -15.23 -4.04 31.15
N GLU A 246 -16.39 -3.62 31.66
CA GLU A 246 -16.53 -3.30 33.08
C GLU A 246 -16.68 -4.54 33.93
N GLU A 247 -17.52 -5.49 33.52
CA GLU A 247 -17.75 -6.70 34.30
C GLU A 247 -18.35 -7.83 33.45
N LYS A 248 -18.03 -9.08 33.79
CA LYS A 248 -18.67 -10.27 33.25
C LYS A 248 -20.06 -10.40 33.89
N ILE A 249 -21.13 -10.04 33.15
CA ILE A 249 -22.50 -10.02 33.67
C ILE A 249 -23.04 -11.43 34.01
N GLY A 250 -22.49 -12.47 33.40
CA GLY A 250 -22.86 -13.85 33.66
C GLY A 250 -22.37 -14.81 32.60
N GLU A 251 -22.31 -16.07 33.00
CA GLU A 251 -22.01 -17.21 32.13
C GLU A 251 -23.25 -18.12 32.16
N GLY A 252 -23.98 -18.15 31.06
CA GLY A 252 -25.16 -19.03 30.94
C GLY A 252 -24.93 -20.07 29.85
N GLY A 253 -25.77 -21.09 29.78
CA GLY A 253 -25.65 -22.22 28.86
C GLY A 253 -25.68 -21.85 27.34
N MET A 254 -25.83 -20.58 26.97
CA MET A 254 -25.84 -20.08 25.59
C MET A 254 -24.73 -19.06 25.29
N GLY A 255 -23.72 -18.91 26.14
CA GLY A 255 -22.57 -18.02 25.89
C GLY A 255 -22.29 -17.02 27.00
N TRP A 256 -21.27 -16.21 26.77
CA TRP A 256 -20.83 -15.19 27.71
C TRP A 256 -21.47 -13.85 27.37
N SER A 257 -22.07 -13.22 28.39
CA SER A 257 -22.62 -11.87 28.27
C SER A 257 -21.68 -10.91 29.01
N THR A 258 -21.09 -9.96 28.29
CA THR A 258 -20.27 -8.90 28.89
C THR A 258 -20.99 -7.58 28.85
N GLY A 259 -20.99 -6.87 29.98
CA GLY A 259 -21.45 -5.49 30.03
C GLY A 259 -20.45 -4.57 29.34
N HIS A 260 -20.91 -3.74 28.42
CA HIS A 260 -20.11 -2.71 27.78
C HIS A 260 -20.46 -1.36 28.40
N GLY A 261 -19.56 -0.82 29.19
CA GLY A 261 -19.58 0.59 29.57
C GLY A 261 -19.01 1.44 28.46
N THR A 262 -19.78 2.36 27.92
CA THR A 262 -19.25 3.42 27.08
C THR A 262 -18.57 4.45 27.97
N SER A 263 -17.24 4.46 28.00
CA SER A 263 -16.47 5.53 28.62
C SER A 263 -16.68 6.80 27.80
N CYS A 264 -17.57 7.67 28.23
CA CYS A 264 -17.65 9.04 27.73
C CYS A 264 -16.37 9.77 28.15
N CYS A 265 -15.39 9.83 27.28
CA CYS A 265 -14.19 10.65 27.48
C CYS A 265 -14.57 12.12 27.62
N GLY A 266 -14.25 12.72 28.75
CA GLY A 266 -14.21 14.15 28.96
C GLY A 266 -15.27 14.68 29.92
N GLY A 267 -14.94 14.75 31.18
CA GLY A 267 -15.27 15.71 32.24
C GLY A 267 -16.56 16.54 32.20
N ARG A 268 -17.66 16.08 31.63
CA ARG A 268 -18.96 16.74 31.73
C ARG A 268 -19.92 15.91 32.56
N PRO A 269 -20.76 16.52 33.42
CA PRO A 269 -21.68 15.83 34.28
C PRO A 269 -22.72 15.06 33.46
N PRO A 270 -23.27 13.95 34.02
CA PRO A 270 -24.08 12.95 33.26
C PRO A 270 -25.45 13.43 32.78
N SER A 271 -25.83 14.69 33.01
CA SER A 271 -27.15 15.24 32.63
C SER A 271 -27.31 15.57 31.12
N SER A 272 -26.25 15.49 30.31
CA SER A 272 -26.31 15.85 28.88
C SER A 272 -26.12 14.70 27.89
N CYS A 273 -26.03 13.45 28.35
CA CYS A 273 -25.87 12.26 27.49
C CYS A 273 -27.16 11.45 27.30
N CYS A 274 -28.32 12.06 27.38
CA CYS A 274 -29.56 11.40 27.00
C CYS A 274 -29.79 11.55 25.50
N HIS A 275 -29.39 10.58 24.69
CA HIS A 275 -29.87 10.40 23.33
C HIS A 275 -30.58 9.06 23.14
N PRO A 276 -31.48 8.94 22.17
CA PRO A 276 -32.78 8.37 22.38
C PRO A 276 -32.84 6.85 22.21
N ARG A 277 -33.64 6.27 23.06
CA ARG A 277 -34.46 5.05 22.89
C ARG A 277 -34.17 4.18 21.67
N ARG A 278 -33.30 3.17 21.81
CA ARG A 278 -33.54 1.88 21.18
C ARG A 278 -34.21 0.96 22.20
N ARG A 279 -35.51 0.70 22.02
CA ARG A 279 -36.22 -0.37 22.71
C ARG A 279 -35.56 -1.70 22.37
N VAL A 280 -34.75 -2.21 23.26
CA VAL A 280 -34.38 -3.63 23.24
C VAL A 280 -35.57 -4.36 23.88
N LYS A 281 -36.36 -5.05 23.08
CA LYS A 281 -37.36 -5.99 23.59
C LYS A 281 -36.60 -7.08 24.34
N ARG A 282 -36.68 -7.06 25.67
CA ARG A 282 -36.32 -8.21 26.50
C ARG A 282 -37.41 -9.27 26.32
N ALA A 283 -37.08 -10.36 25.70
CA ALA A 283 -37.82 -11.59 25.79
C ALA A 283 -37.43 -12.26 27.11
N CYS A 284 -38.07 -11.88 28.20
CA CYS A 284 -38.27 -12.65 29.44
C CYS A 284 -39.14 -11.82 30.38
N GLY A 285 -40.25 -12.40 30.81
CA GLY A 285 -41.30 -11.98 31.70
C GLY A 285 -41.10 -10.77 32.62
N GLY A 286 -41.98 -9.80 32.45
CA GLY A 286 -42.61 -8.99 33.45
C GLY A 286 -41.74 -8.32 34.50
N SER A 287 -41.27 -7.11 34.21
CA SER A 287 -41.47 -5.92 35.06
C SER A 287 -40.80 -4.72 34.40
N SER A 288 -41.60 -3.69 34.13
CA SER A 288 -41.17 -2.42 33.62
C SER A 288 -40.63 -1.57 34.78
N VAL A 289 -39.27 -1.36 34.79
CA VAL A 289 -38.71 -0.31 35.63
C VAL A 289 -38.69 0.97 34.80
N ARG A 290 -39.49 1.96 35.20
CA ARG A 290 -39.43 3.34 34.70
C ARG A 290 -38.28 4.04 35.44
N CYS A 291 -37.34 4.55 34.72
CA CYS A 291 -36.46 5.60 35.23
C CYS A 291 -37.18 6.95 35.07
N SER A 292 -37.34 7.64 36.16
CA SER A 292 -37.80 9.02 36.22
C SER A 292 -36.68 9.96 35.87
#